data_d8bf5356739515de5f5dd62a34e341a2
#
_entry.id   d8bf5356739515de5f5dd62a34e341a2
#
_cell.length_a   1.000
_cell.length_b   1.000
_cell.length_c   1.000
_cell.angle_alpha   90.00
_cell.angle_beta   90.00
_cell.angle_gamma   90.00
#
_symmetry.space_group_name_H-M   'P 1'
#
loop_
_entity.id
_entity.type
_entity.pdbx_description
1 polymer ?
#
loop_
_entity_poly.entity_id
_entity_poly.type
_entity_poly.pdbx_seq_one_letter_code
_entity_poly.pdbx_strand_id
1 'polypeptide(L)'
;MTAIIALCTCPDAQTGQRIATVLVEERLAACVNRLPGLISTYRWQGLLHRDEEQLLIIKTTRERFDALRTRILALHPYELPEIVALDIAAAHEPYLAWIAAQTRPPQT
;
A
#
# COMPACT_ATOMS: atom_id res chain seq x y z
N MET A 1 -15.05 -0.10 11.83
CA MET A 1 -13.75 -0.04 11.17
C MET A 1 -13.91 0.69 9.85
N THR A 2 -12.97 1.55 9.52
CA THR A 2 -13.06 2.42 8.35
C THR A 2 -12.10 1.92 7.28
N ALA A 3 -12.64 1.48 6.14
CA ALA A 3 -11.82 1.03 5.01
C ALA A 3 -11.20 2.23 4.30
N ILE A 4 -9.96 2.07 3.88
CA ILE A 4 -9.19 3.07 3.14
C ILE A 4 -8.45 2.42 1.98
N ILE A 5 -8.01 3.25 1.05
CA ILE A 5 -7.09 2.84 0.00
C ILE A 5 -5.76 3.54 0.27
N ALA A 6 -4.70 2.76 0.40
CA ALA A 6 -3.36 3.31 0.51
C ALA A 6 -2.63 3.13 -0.82
N LEU A 7 -1.80 4.12 -1.17
CA LEU A 7 -1.00 4.10 -2.38
C LEU A 7 0.47 4.11 -2.00
N CYS A 8 1.26 3.30 -2.72
CA CYS A 8 2.70 3.22 -2.53
C CYS A 8 3.33 2.91 -3.88
N THR A 9 4.37 3.67 -4.25
CA THR A 9 5.15 3.35 -5.46
C THR A 9 6.42 2.62 -5.07
N CYS A 10 6.89 1.74 -5.94
CA CYS A 10 8.12 0.99 -5.70
C CYS A 10 8.89 0.81 -7.02
N PRO A 11 10.21 0.53 -6.94
CA PRO A 11 11.08 0.63 -8.13
C PRO A 11 10.89 -0.49 -9.14
N ASP A 12 10.44 -1.66 -8.72
CA ASP A 12 10.38 -2.82 -9.62
C ASP A 12 9.32 -3.83 -9.17
N ALA A 13 9.08 -4.80 -10.05
CA ALA A 13 8.07 -5.83 -9.81
C ALA A 13 8.40 -6.71 -8.61
N GLN A 14 9.67 -7.04 -8.43
CA GLN A 14 10.11 -7.92 -7.34
C GLN A 14 9.85 -7.29 -5.98
N THR A 15 10.22 -6.02 -5.81
CA THR A 15 9.97 -5.28 -4.58
C THR A 15 8.47 -5.15 -4.32
N GLY A 16 7.69 -4.80 -5.36
CA GLY A 16 6.25 -4.67 -5.23
C GLY A 16 5.58 -5.97 -4.84
N GLN A 17 5.97 -7.07 -5.45
CA GLN A 17 5.41 -8.39 -5.14
C GLN A 17 5.74 -8.80 -3.71
N ARG A 18 6.96 -8.54 -3.27
CA ARG A 18 7.38 -8.86 -1.90
C ARG A 18 6.56 -8.08 -0.87
N ILE A 19 6.44 -6.77 -1.08
CA ILE A 19 5.65 -5.92 -0.18
C ILE A 19 4.19 -6.39 -0.14
N ALA A 20 3.59 -6.61 -1.32
CA ALA A 20 2.20 -7.06 -1.41
C ALA A 20 1.98 -8.36 -0.64
N THR A 21 2.85 -9.33 -0.84
CA THR A 21 2.74 -10.64 -0.19
C THR A 21 2.81 -10.52 1.33
N VAL A 22 3.81 -9.78 1.83
CA VAL A 22 3.99 -9.61 3.28
C VAL A 22 2.79 -8.90 3.91
N LEU A 23 2.30 -7.83 3.27
CA LEU A 23 1.17 -7.08 3.82
C LEU A 23 -0.09 -7.94 3.94
N VAL A 24 -0.36 -8.77 2.94
CA VAL A 24 -1.54 -9.64 2.96
C VAL A 24 -1.36 -10.78 3.96
N GLU A 25 -0.19 -11.42 3.95
CA GLU A 25 0.08 -12.52 4.89
C GLU A 25 0.00 -12.08 6.35
N GLU A 26 0.46 -10.87 6.65
CA GLU A 26 0.46 -10.34 8.02
C GLU A 26 -0.85 -9.64 8.38
N ARG A 27 -1.86 -9.71 7.53
CA ARG A 27 -3.18 -9.10 7.73
C ARG A 27 -3.13 -7.59 7.90
N LEU A 28 -2.14 -6.96 7.31
CA LEU A 28 -2.03 -5.49 7.28
C LEU A 28 -2.81 -4.92 6.10
N ALA A 29 -3.08 -5.73 5.10
CA ALA A 29 -3.92 -5.39 3.96
C ALA A 29 -4.81 -6.56 3.59
N ALA A 30 -6.00 -6.26 3.10
CA ALA A 30 -6.91 -7.29 2.59
C ALA A 30 -6.54 -7.68 1.17
N CYS A 31 -6.07 -6.71 0.39
CA CYS A 31 -5.78 -6.89 -1.03
C CYS A 31 -4.76 -5.85 -1.45
N VAL A 32 -3.83 -6.24 -2.31
CA VAL A 32 -2.89 -5.32 -2.94
C VAL A 32 -2.91 -5.57 -4.43
N ASN A 33 -3.27 -4.54 -5.21
CA ASN A 33 -3.15 -4.58 -6.66
C ASN A 33 -1.83 -3.92 -7.05
N ARG A 34 -1.09 -4.54 -7.93
CA ARG A 34 0.17 -4.00 -8.43
C ARG A 34 0.03 -3.65 -9.89
N LEU A 35 0.24 -2.36 -10.22
CA LEU A 35 0.20 -1.87 -11.60
C LEU A 35 1.62 -1.56 -12.07
N PRO A 36 2.09 -2.22 -13.14
CA PRO A 36 3.39 -1.90 -13.74
C PRO A 36 3.29 -0.72 -14.70
N GLY A 37 4.45 -0.18 -15.11
CA GLY A 37 4.52 0.78 -16.21
C GLY A 37 4.19 2.22 -15.85
N LEU A 38 4.13 2.54 -14.58
CA LEU A 38 3.92 3.90 -14.10
C LEU A 38 5.20 4.71 -14.33
N ILE A 39 5.07 5.93 -14.85
CA ILE A 39 6.19 6.86 -14.99
C ILE A 39 5.96 7.98 -14.00
N SER A 40 6.89 8.12 -13.04
CA SER A 40 6.82 9.16 -12.03
C SER A 40 7.79 10.29 -12.39
N THR A 41 7.29 11.52 -12.37
CA THR A 41 8.09 12.72 -12.58
C THR A 41 8.06 13.51 -11.29
N TYR A 42 9.24 13.80 -10.72
CA TYR A 42 9.30 14.41 -9.39
C TYR A 42 10.63 15.16 -9.20
N ARG A 43 10.67 15.99 -8.18
CA ARG A 43 11.88 16.72 -7.80
C ARG A 43 12.47 16.07 -6.54
N TRP A 44 13.74 15.72 -6.62
CA TRP A 44 14.48 15.17 -5.48
C TRP A 44 15.85 15.84 -5.41
N GLN A 45 16.16 16.42 -4.26
CA GLN A 45 17.42 17.12 -4.00
C GLN A 45 17.76 18.15 -5.08
N GLY A 46 16.74 18.93 -5.48
CA GLY A 46 16.89 20.01 -6.44
C GLY A 46 16.92 19.59 -7.91
N LEU A 47 16.86 18.28 -8.20
CA LEU A 47 16.92 17.76 -9.55
C LEU A 47 15.58 17.17 -9.97
N LEU A 48 15.27 17.29 -11.25
CA LEU A 48 14.08 16.67 -11.85
C LEU A 48 14.41 15.24 -12.23
N HIS A 49 13.57 14.31 -11.76
CA HIS A 49 13.72 12.89 -12.05
C HIS A 49 12.50 12.38 -12.80
N ARG A 50 12.70 11.36 -13.61
CA ARG A 50 11.62 10.65 -14.32
C ARG A 50 11.97 9.18 -14.32
N ASP A 51 11.23 8.39 -13.54
CA ASP A 51 11.54 6.98 -13.33
C ASP A 51 10.32 6.11 -13.60
N GLU A 52 10.56 4.92 -14.14
CA GLU A 52 9.53 3.90 -14.22
C GLU A 52 9.37 3.25 -12.86
N GLU A 53 8.11 3.14 -12.42
CA GLU A 53 7.79 2.54 -11.12
C GLU A 53 6.58 1.63 -11.23
N GLN A 54 6.34 0.90 -10.15
CA GLN A 54 5.13 0.10 -9.96
C GLN A 54 4.25 0.81 -8.92
N LEU A 55 2.94 0.78 -9.13
CA LEU A 55 2.00 1.33 -8.16
C LEU A 55 1.33 0.21 -7.41
N LEU A 56 1.37 0.28 -6.09
CA LEU A 56 0.59 -0.61 -5.22
C LEU A 56 -0.66 0.12 -4.78
N ILE A 57 -1.82 -0.48 -5.05
CA ILE A 57 -3.11 -0.01 -4.58
C ILE A 57 -3.54 -0.97 -3.49
N ILE A 58 -3.54 -0.49 -2.24
CA ILE A 58 -3.65 -1.31 -1.05
C ILE A 58 -5.01 -1.08 -0.39
N LYS A 59 -5.80 -2.13 -0.22
CA LYS A 59 -7.08 -2.04 0.47
C LYS A 59 -6.90 -2.52 1.90
N THR A 60 -7.17 -1.63 2.84
CA THR A 60 -6.99 -1.89 4.27
C THR A 60 -7.97 -1.06 5.09
N THR A 61 -7.72 -0.94 6.38
CA THR A 61 -8.52 -0.12 7.27
C THR A 61 -7.64 0.95 7.92
N ARG A 62 -8.29 2.04 8.34
CA ARG A 62 -7.58 3.13 9.04
C ARG A 62 -6.89 2.61 10.30
N GLU A 63 -7.52 1.65 10.97
CA GLU A 63 -6.97 1.06 12.20
C GLU A 63 -5.66 0.29 11.98
N ARG A 64 -5.43 -0.19 10.75
CA ARG A 64 -4.20 -0.93 10.42
C ARG A 64 -3.13 -0.05 9.76
N PHE A 65 -3.44 1.21 9.48
CA PHE A 65 -2.56 2.05 8.65
C PHE A 65 -1.17 2.25 9.27
N ASP A 66 -1.09 2.54 10.57
CA ASP A 66 0.21 2.78 11.21
C ASP A 66 1.10 1.54 11.15
N ALA A 67 0.54 0.37 11.41
CA ALA A 67 1.29 -0.89 11.33
C ALA A 67 1.70 -1.20 9.89
N LEU A 68 0.81 -0.94 8.93
CA LEU A 68 1.09 -1.10 7.50
C LEU A 68 2.25 -0.21 7.07
N ARG A 69 2.19 1.07 7.44
CA ARG A 69 3.24 2.04 7.11
C ARG A 69 4.58 1.60 7.70
N THR A 70 4.61 1.21 8.95
CA THR A 70 5.84 0.73 9.60
C THR A 70 6.43 -0.47 8.86
N ARG A 71 5.55 -1.40 8.44
CA ARG A 71 6.02 -2.59 7.74
C ARG A 71 6.56 -2.25 6.35
N ILE A 72 5.89 -1.36 5.62
CA ILE A 72 6.39 -0.92 4.31
C ILE A 72 7.76 -0.27 4.46
N LEU A 73 7.93 0.62 5.44
CA LEU A 73 9.22 1.29 5.66
C LEU A 73 10.34 0.30 5.91
N ALA A 74 10.07 -0.83 6.57
CA ALA A 74 11.06 -1.85 6.82
C ALA A 74 11.45 -2.64 5.55
N LEU A 75 10.57 -2.71 4.56
CA LEU A 75 10.77 -3.51 3.35
C LEU A 75 11.20 -2.67 2.15
N HIS A 76 10.90 -1.38 2.16
CA HIS A 76 11.06 -0.51 0.99
C HIS A 76 12.50 -0.05 0.86
N PRO A 77 13.07 -0.05 -0.37
CA PRO A 77 14.47 0.36 -0.57
C PRO A 77 14.68 1.87 -0.58
N TYR A 78 13.62 2.68 -0.74
CA TYR A 78 13.77 4.13 -0.82
C TYR A 78 14.01 4.75 0.55
N GLU A 79 14.77 5.86 0.54
CA GLU A 79 14.93 6.70 1.72
C GLU A 79 13.61 7.36 2.11
N LEU A 80 12.82 7.77 1.13
CA LEU A 80 11.52 8.43 1.37
C LEU A 80 10.44 7.78 0.50
N PRO A 81 9.84 6.68 0.94
CA PRO A 81 8.78 6.03 0.17
C PRO A 81 7.49 6.86 0.16
N GLU A 82 6.76 6.79 -0.95
CA GLU A 82 5.39 7.33 -1.00
C GLU A 82 4.46 6.35 -0.30
N ILE A 83 3.79 6.81 0.76
CA ILE A 83 2.77 6.04 1.46
C ILE A 83 1.68 7.03 1.84
N VAL A 84 0.58 7.05 1.07
CA VAL A 84 -0.54 7.94 1.34
C VAL A 84 -1.82 7.13 1.39
N ALA A 85 -2.82 7.62 2.11
CA ALA A 85 -4.10 6.95 2.23
C ALA A 85 -5.23 7.88 1.84
N LEU A 86 -6.26 7.31 1.23
CA LEU A 86 -7.46 7.99 0.79
C LEU A 86 -8.65 7.32 1.45
N ASP A 87 -9.62 8.12 1.88
CA ASP A 87 -10.88 7.58 2.38
C ASP A 87 -11.71 7.06 1.21
N ILE A 88 -12.42 5.96 1.44
CA ILE A 88 -13.35 5.41 0.45
C ILE A 88 -14.70 6.07 0.69
N ALA A 89 -15.13 6.93 -0.24
CA ALA A 89 -16.37 7.68 -0.11
C ALA A 89 -17.61 6.79 -0.24
N ALA A 90 -17.57 5.78 -1.09
CA ALA A 90 -18.67 4.86 -1.33
C ALA A 90 -18.12 3.54 -1.85
N ALA A 91 -18.79 2.45 -1.52
CA ALA A 91 -18.37 1.14 -1.96
C ALA A 91 -19.50 0.13 -1.84
N HIS A 92 -19.31 -1.03 -2.44
CA HIS A 92 -20.19 -2.18 -2.25
C HIS A 92 -20.00 -2.70 -0.82
N GLU A 93 -21.02 -2.59 0.01
CA GLU A 93 -20.92 -2.89 1.44
C GLU A 93 -20.34 -4.27 1.77
N PRO A 94 -20.70 -5.36 1.08
CA PRO A 94 -20.10 -6.66 1.39
C PRO A 94 -18.58 -6.67 1.17
N TYR A 95 -18.07 -5.87 0.22
CA TYR A 95 -16.63 -5.76 0.00
C TYR A 95 -15.95 -5.07 1.16
N LEU A 96 -16.55 -4.02 1.71
CA LEU A 96 -16.03 -3.35 2.90
C LEU A 96 -15.95 -4.30 4.09
N ALA A 97 -16.98 -5.14 4.27
CA ALA A 97 -17.01 -6.15 5.33
C ALA A 97 -15.87 -7.17 5.14
N TRP A 98 -15.59 -7.54 3.89
CA TRP A 98 -14.49 -8.45 3.58
C TRP A 98 -13.14 -7.82 3.91
N ILE A 99 -12.93 -6.54 3.57
CA ILE A 99 -11.69 -5.82 3.92
C ILE A 99 -11.49 -5.85 5.43
N ALA A 100 -12.54 -5.52 6.20
CA ALA A 100 -12.47 -5.51 7.66
C ALA A 100 -12.11 -6.87 8.23
N ALA A 101 -12.73 -7.93 7.69
CA ALA A 101 -12.49 -9.30 8.15
C ALA A 101 -11.04 -9.75 7.89
N GLN A 102 -10.50 -9.40 6.73
CA GLN A 102 -9.14 -9.85 6.34
C GLN A 102 -8.04 -9.09 7.06
N THR A 103 -8.34 -7.89 7.55
CA THR A 103 -7.34 -7.04 8.24
C THR A 103 -7.48 -7.08 9.75
N ARG A 104 -8.33 -7.95 10.27
CA ARG A 104 -8.46 -8.13 11.71
C ARG A 104 -7.15 -8.69 12.26
N PRO A 105 -6.59 -8.06 13.33
CA PRO A 105 -5.34 -8.58 13.89
C PRO A 105 -5.48 -10.03 14.33
N PRO A 106 -4.40 -10.83 14.22
CA PRO A 106 -4.43 -12.19 14.74
C PRO A 106 -4.76 -12.18 16.23
N GLN A 107 -5.60 -13.12 16.66
CA GLN A 107 -5.87 -13.31 18.07
C GLN A 107 -4.74 -14.13 18.70
N THR A 108 -4.29 -13.69 19.86
CA THR A 108 -3.25 -14.39 20.62
C THR A 108 -3.83 -15.25 21.71
#